data_5115abd483e0e331e97f5fa62a9e427e
#
_entry.id   5115abd483e0e331e97f5fa62a9e427e
#
_cell.length_a   1.000
_cell.length_b   1.000
_cell.length_c   1.000
_cell.angle_alpha   90.00
_cell.angle_beta   90.00
_cell.angle_gamma   90.00
#
_symmetry.space_group_name_H-M   'P 1'
#
loop_
_entity.id
_entity.type
_entity.pdbx_description
1 polymer ?
#
loop_
_entity_poly.entity_id
_entity_poly.type
_entity_poly.pdbx_seq_one_letter_code
_entity_poly.pdbx_strand_id
1 'polypeptide(L)'
;DMGKFFRNRKGLRQGDPVSPLVFNFVADALAALLSKAREAGHIKGLVPHLIPGGVTHLQYADDTLLLFNPDDHNIASIKLLLLAFELLSVLKINFHKSEVIIMGIDGQQSARVANLLNCKLGSFPIKYLGLPISHRKLSIFEWEPLYGKVANRVSPWRGRFMSSAARLILTNS
;
A
#
# COMPACT_ATOMS: atom_id res chain seq x y z
N ASP A 1 -34.39 12.81 12.39
CA ASP A 1 -34.74 11.48 12.96
C ASP A 1 -33.45 10.74 13.29
N MET A 2 -33.31 10.39 14.58
CA MET A 2 -32.24 9.49 15.00
C MET A 2 -32.51 8.10 14.44
N GLY A 3 -31.58 7.55 13.65
CA GLY A 3 -31.69 6.20 13.12
C GLY A 3 -31.73 5.13 14.23
N LYS A 4 -32.12 3.90 13.87
CA LYS A 4 -32.19 2.80 14.85
C LYS A 4 -30.81 2.52 15.44
N PHE A 5 -30.78 2.37 16.76
CA PHE A 5 -29.57 1.99 17.49
C PHE A 5 -29.07 0.62 17.03
N PHE A 6 -27.78 0.52 16.64
CA PHE A 6 -27.15 -0.75 16.29
C PHE A 6 -25.92 -0.98 17.17
N ARG A 7 -25.67 -2.23 17.53
CA ARG A 7 -24.46 -2.63 18.26
C ARG A 7 -23.41 -3.10 17.27
N ASN A 8 -22.23 -2.50 17.31
CA ASN A 8 -21.06 -3.04 16.62
C ASN A 8 -20.71 -4.41 17.20
N ARG A 9 -20.71 -5.44 16.36
CA ARG A 9 -20.33 -6.80 16.75
C ARG A 9 -18.91 -7.17 16.33
N LYS A 10 -18.33 -6.47 15.36
CA LYS A 10 -16.97 -6.71 14.81
C LYS A 10 -16.39 -5.40 14.29
N GLY A 11 -15.05 -5.32 14.32
CA GLY A 11 -14.29 -4.20 13.75
C GLY A 11 -14.15 -3.02 14.72
N LEU A 12 -13.43 -2.01 14.25
CA LEU A 12 -13.18 -0.77 14.97
C LEU A 12 -14.16 0.31 14.50
N ARG A 13 -14.57 1.18 15.41
CA ARG A 13 -15.47 2.28 15.06
C ARG A 13 -14.71 3.37 14.33
N GLN A 14 -15.21 3.79 13.18
CA GLN A 14 -14.67 4.94 12.47
C GLN A 14 -14.84 6.21 13.30
N GLY A 15 -13.74 6.99 13.44
CA GLY A 15 -13.72 8.20 14.25
C GLY A 15 -13.43 7.99 15.75
N ASP A 16 -13.23 6.75 16.20
CA ASP A 16 -12.75 6.46 17.55
C ASP A 16 -11.24 6.75 17.65
N PRO A 17 -10.77 7.53 18.66
CA PRO A 17 -9.35 7.86 18.82
C PRO A 17 -8.44 6.64 18.99
N VAL A 18 -8.95 5.53 19.52
CA VAL A 18 -8.18 4.28 19.76
C VAL A 18 -8.08 3.43 18.49
N SER A 19 -9.02 3.56 17.56
CA SER A 19 -9.04 2.75 16.33
C SER A 19 -7.77 2.80 15.52
N PRO A 20 -7.13 3.96 15.25
CA PRO A 20 -5.86 4.02 14.54
C PRO A 20 -4.70 3.31 15.26
N LEU A 21 -4.66 3.39 16.61
CA LEU A 21 -3.62 2.71 17.40
C LEU A 21 -3.75 1.19 17.29
N VAL A 22 -4.96 0.66 17.45
CA VAL A 22 -5.21 -0.79 17.30
C VAL A 22 -4.91 -1.25 15.89
N PHE A 23 -5.30 -0.46 14.87
CA PHE A 23 -4.96 -0.77 13.48
C PHE A 23 -3.45 -0.84 13.25
N ASN A 24 -2.67 0.11 13.80
CA ASN A 24 -1.21 0.11 13.68
C ASN A 24 -0.59 -1.14 14.31
N PHE A 25 -1.05 -1.61 15.47
CA PHE A 25 -0.59 -2.87 16.04
C PHE A 25 -0.81 -4.07 15.11
N VAL A 26 -1.95 -4.11 14.45
CA VAL A 26 -2.26 -5.20 13.50
C VAL A 26 -1.42 -5.06 12.24
N ALA A 27 -1.21 -3.85 11.76
CA ALA A 27 -0.34 -3.56 10.62
C ALA A 27 1.13 -3.97 10.90
N ASP A 28 1.64 -3.64 12.08
CA ASP A 28 2.97 -4.05 12.55
C ASP A 28 3.11 -5.59 12.62
N ALA A 29 2.04 -6.30 12.96
CA ALA A 29 2.05 -7.76 12.95
C ALA A 29 2.26 -8.33 11.54
N LEU A 30 1.66 -7.74 10.49
CA LEU A 30 1.93 -8.14 9.11
C LEU A 30 3.39 -7.89 8.73
N ALA A 31 3.92 -6.71 9.05
CA ALA A 31 5.32 -6.37 8.80
C ALA A 31 6.28 -7.34 9.51
N ALA A 32 5.99 -7.70 10.76
CA ALA A 32 6.76 -8.67 11.53
C ALA A 32 6.72 -10.08 10.92
N LEU A 33 5.55 -10.56 10.46
CA LEU A 33 5.40 -11.83 9.77
C LEU A 33 6.24 -11.89 8.49
N LEU A 34 6.17 -10.85 7.65
CA LEU A 34 6.95 -10.74 6.43
C LEU A 34 8.46 -10.68 6.71
N SER A 35 8.86 -9.91 7.71
CA SER A 35 10.28 -9.81 8.11
C SER A 35 10.83 -11.15 8.61
N LYS A 36 10.11 -11.85 9.47
CA LYS A 36 10.49 -13.18 9.96
C LYS A 36 10.55 -14.22 8.83
N ALA A 37 9.61 -14.18 7.90
CA ALA A 37 9.62 -15.08 6.74
C ALA A 37 10.83 -14.81 5.82
N ARG A 38 11.23 -13.54 5.67
CA ARG A 38 12.45 -13.16 4.95
C ARG A 38 13.69 -13.68 5.68
N GLU A 39 13.80 -13.47 6.98
CA GLU A 39 14.93 -13.93 7.82
C GLU A 39 15.08 -15.45 7.80
N ALA A 40 13.94 -16.17 7.80
CA ALA A 40 13.90 -17.62 7.67
C ALA A 40 14.14 -18.13 6.24
N GLY A 41 14.31 -17.26 5.25
CA GLY A 41 14.55 -17.61 3.85
C GLY A 41 13.31 -18.10 3.08
N HIS A 42 12.11 -17.98 3.66
CA HIS A 42 10.85 -18.37 2.99
C HIS A 42 10.42 -17.40 1.91
N ILE A 43 10.81 -16.12 2.00
CA ILE A 43 10.58 -15.11 0.97
C ILE A 43 11.88 -14.34 0.69
N LYS A 44 12.05 -13.92 -0.56
CA LYS A 44 13.18 -13.10 -0.99
C LYS A 44 12.67 -11.75 -1.47
N GLY A 45 13.19 -10.70 -0.84
CA GLY A 45 12.89 -9.32 -1.23
C GLY A 45 13.59 -8.91 -2.53
N LEU A 46 13.14 -7.81 -3.10
CA LEU A 46 13.79 -7.19 -4.24
C LEU A 46 15.03 -6.38 -3.82
N VAL A 47 15.93 -6.14 -4.75
CA VAL A 47 17.16 -5.33 -4.62
C VAL A 47 18.09 -5.73 -3.46
N PRO A 48 18.43 -7.01 -3.28
CA PRO A 48 19.27 -7.48 -2.19
C PRO A 48 20.69 -6.92 -2.24
N HIS A 49 21.14 -6.40 -3.39
CA HIS A 49 22.43 -5.75 -3.57
C HIS A 49 22.49 -4.34 -2.98
N LEU A 50 21.35 -3.69 -2.73
CA LEU A 50 21.26 -2.37 -2.10
C LEU A 50 20.94 -2.48 -0.61
N ILE A 51 20.11 -3.44 -0.24
CA ILE A 51 19.64 -3.61 1.14
C ILE A 51 19.80 -5.08 1.51
N PRO A 52 20.56 -5.41 2.58
CA PRO A 52 20.74 -6.79 3.02
C PRO A 52 19.41 -7.52 3.23
N GLY A 53 19.24 -8.65 2.55
CA GLY A 53 17.98 -9.41 2.53
C GLY A 53 16.89 -8.88 1.62
N GLY A 54 17.12 -7.74 0.95
CA GLY A 54 16.16 -7.09 0.06
C GLY A 54 14.97 -6.44 0.78
N VAL A 55 14.19 -5.67 0.02
CA VAL A 55 12.91 -5.08 0.48
C VAL A 55 11.78 -6.04 0.12
N THR A 56 11.00 -6.46 1.10
CA THR A 56 9.84 -7.35 0.91
C THR A 56 8.51 -6.61 0.92
N HIS A 57 8.43 -5.48 1.61
CA HIS A 57 7.19 -4.71 1.70
C HIS A 57 7.46 -3.24 2.01
N LEU A 58 6.52 -2.41 1.58
CA LEU A 58 6.34 -1.04 2.02
C LEU A 58 4.91 -0.92 2.53
N GLN A 59 4.72 -0.35 3.71
CA GLN A 59 3.40 -0.25 4.32
C GLN A 59 3.14 1.17 4.82
N TYR A 60 1.95 1.66 4.52
CA TYR A 60 1.46 2.94 5.01
C TYR A 60 -0.05 2.82 5.23
N ALA A 61 -0.48 2.88 6.48
CA ALA A 61 -1.86 2.64 6.88
C ALA A 61 -2.40 1.31 6.28
N ASP A 62 -3.49 1.36 5.53
CA ASP A 62 -4.11 0.22 4.85
C ASP A 62 -3.46 -0.14 3.51
N ASP A 63 -2.62 0.75 2.95
CA ASP A 63 -1.91 0.50 1.71
C ASP A 63 -0.62 -0.30 1.96
N THR A 64 -0.56 -1.51 1.42
CA THR A 64 0.62 -2.37 1.51
C THR A 64 1.11 -2.74 0.12
N LEU A 65 2.38 -2.47 -0.17
CA LEU A 65 3.06 -2.87 -1.38
C LEU A 65 4.01 -4.03 -1.05
N LEU A 66 3.76 -5.21 -1.62
CA LEU A 66 4.62 -6.39 -1.48
C LEU A 66 5.58 -6.48 -2.65
N LEU A 67 6.86 -6.73 -2.36
CA LEU A 67 7.96 -6.73 -3.32
C LEU A 67 8.70 -8.08 -3.22
N PHE A 68 8.60 -8.92 -4.24
CA PHE A 68 9.21 -10.25 -4.23
C PHE A 68 9.46 -10.78 -5.65
N ASN A 69 10.33 -11.77 -5.77
CA ASN A 69 10.53 -12.47 -7.03
C ASN A 69 9.34 -13.39 -7.31
N PRO A 70 8.82 -13.42 -8.55
CA PRO A 70 7.62 -14.17 -8.91
C PRO A 70 7.90 -15.65 -9.19
N ASP A 71 8.74 -16.30 -8.37
CA ASP A 71 8.91 -17.75 -8.39
C ASP A 71 7.80 -18.45 -7.58
N ASP A 72 7.52 -19.71 -7.91
CA ASP A 72 6.41 -20.47 -7.32
C ASP A 72 6.54 -20.61 -5.80
N HIS A 73 7.76 -20.68 -5.27
CA HIS A 73 8.01 -20.78 -3.82
C HIS A 73 7.65 -19.47 -3.11
N ASN A 74 8.12 -18.33 -3.62
CA ASN A 74 7.79 -17.03 -3.05
C ASN A 74 6.29 -16.74 -3.12
N ILE A 75 5.64 -17.04 -4.26
CA ILE A 75 4.20 -16.84 -4.45
C ILE A 75 3.40 -17.66 -3.42
N ALA A 76 3.73 -18.95 -3.26
CA ALA A 76 3.09 -19.82 -2.29
C ALA A 76 3.30 -19.34 -0.85
N SER A 77 4.53 -18.93 -0.51
CA SER A 77 4.88 -18.42 0.82
C SER A 77 4.14 -17.12 1.14
N ILE A 78 4.10 -16.15 0.21
CA ILE A 78 3.36 -14.90 0.37
C ILE A 78 1.86 -15.18 0.55
N LYS A 79 1.27 -16.06 -0.28
CA LYS A 79 -0.15 -16.42 -0.15
C LYS A 79 -0.45 -17.01 1.21
N LEU A 80 0.39 -17.94 1.70
CA LEU A 80 0.24 -18.56 3.01
C LEU A 80 0.35 -17.52 4.14
N LEU A 81 1.32 -16.61 4.06
CA LEU A 81 1.50 -15.52 5.04
C LEU A 81 0.30 -14.58 5.10
N LEU A 82 -0.25 -14.21 3.94
CA LEU A 82 -1.45 -13.36 3.88
C LEU A 82 -2.67 -14.08 4.47
N LEU A 83 -2.85 -15.36 4.18
CA LEU A 83 -3.92 -16.17 4.79
C LEU A 83 -3.74 -16.33 6.31
N ALA A 84 -2.51 -16.58 6.78
CA ALA A 84 -2.20 -16.64 8.20
C ALA A 84 -2.50 -15.29 8.89
N PHE A 85 -2.13 -14.18 8.27
CA PHE A 85 -2.45 -12.84 8.76
C PHE A 85 -3.96 -12.62 8.87
N GLU A 86 -4.75 -12.99 7.86
CA GLU A 86 -6.22 -12.90 7.93
C GLU A 86 -6.82 -13.71 9.08
N LEU A 87 -6.29 -14.92 9.31
CA LEU A 87 -6.76 -15.79 10.40
C LEU A 87 -6.42 -15.22 11.78
N LEU A 88 -5.22 -14.67 11.95
CA LEU A 88 -4.74 -14.14 13.22
C LEU A 88 -5.35 -12.77 13.55
N SER A 89 -5.48 -11.90 12.56
CA SER A 89 -5.96 -10.52 12.75
C SER A 89 -7.48 -10.37 12.66
N VAL A 90 -8.18 -11.38 12.13
CA VAL A 90 -9.61 -11.29 11.77
C VAL A 90 -9.91 -10.21 10.72
N LEU A 91 -8.90 -9.51 10.20
CA LEU A 91 -9.03 -8.61 9.07
C LEU A 91 -9.13 -9.41 7.78
N LYS A 92 -9.74 -8.81 6.76
CA LYS A 92 -9.85 -9.40 5.43
C LYS A 92 -9.09 -8.55 4.42
N ILE A 93 -8.21 -9.20 3.68
CA ILE A 93 -7.50 -8.57 2.56
C ILE A 93 -8.47 -8.46 1.38
N ASN A 94 -8.55 -7.29 0.79
CA ASN A 94 -9.41 -7.09 -0.37
C ASN A 94 -8.66 -7.41 -1.66
N PHE A 95 -8.55 -8.69 -1.99
CA PHE A 95 -7.90 -9.16 -3.20
C PHE A 95 -8.52 -8.60 -4.49
N HIS A 96 -9.81 -8.26 -4.49
CA HIS A 96 -10.47 -7.65 -5.66
C HIS A 96 -10.02 -6.21 -5.93
N LYS A 97 -9.53 -5.50 -4.90
CA LYS A 97 -8.92 -4.18 -5.03
C LYS A 97 -7.41 -4.24 -5.18
N SER A 98 -6.81 -5.40 -4.91
CA SER A 98 -5.37 -5.61 -5.01
C SER A 98 -4.98 -5.92 -6.45
N GLU A 99 -3.80 -5.44 -6.83
CA GLU A 99 -3.24 -5.64 -8.16
C GLU A 99 -1.87 -6.29 -8.08
N VAL A 100 -1.58 -7.17 -9.03
CA VAL A 100 -0.26 -7.77 -9.23
C VAL A 100 0.36 -7.13 -10.46
N ILE A 101 1.58 -6.63 -10.31
CA ILE A 101 2.34 -6.00 -11.38
C ILE A 101 3.66 -6.75 -11.51
N ILE A 102 3.93 -7.29 -12.68
CA ILE A 102 5.08 -8.15 -12.92
C ILE A 102 5.96 -7.53 -14.00
N MET A 103 7.26 -7.60 -13.78
CA MET A 103 8.27 -7.15 -14.73
C MET A 103 9.11 -8.32 -15.23
N GLY A 104 9.45 -8.31 -16.52
CA GLY A 104 10.41 -9.27 -17.09
C GLY A 104 9.86 -10.68 -17.36
N ILE A 105 8.53 -10.86 -17.31
CA ILE A 105 7.86 -12.13 -17.58
C ILE A 105 6.78 -11.93 -18.64
N ASP A 106 6.47 -12.97 -19.39
CA ASP A 106 5.43 -12.94 -20.42
C ASP A 106 4.00 -12.78 -19.83
N GLY A 107 3.05 -12.42 -20.70
CA GLY A 107 1.68 -12.16 -20.27
C GLY A 107 0.96 -13.40 -19.73
N GLN A 108 1.31 -14.60 -20.18
CA GLN A 108 0.68 -15.85 -19.73
C GLN A 108 1.12 -16.21 -18.31
N GLN A 109 2.40 -16.08 -18.01
CA GLN A 109 2.91 -16.28 -16.64
C GLN A 109 2.39 -15.20 -15.69
N SER A 110 2.30 -13.95 -16.15
CA SER A 110 1.74 -12.85 -15.35
C SER A 110 0.29 -13.11 -14.96
N ALA A 111 -0.54 -13.59 -15.90
CA ALA A 111 -1.93 -13.98 -15.62
C ALA A 111 -2.01 -15.15 -14.63
N ARG A 112 -1.11 -16.13 -14.73
CA ARG A 112 -1.03 -17.25 -13.77
C ARG A 112 -0.78 -16.76 -12.34
N VAL A 113 0.19 -15.86 -12.15
CA VAL A 113 0.52 -15.30 -10.82
C VAL A 113 -0.66 -14.51 -10.24
N ALA A 114 -1.29 -13.67 -11.06
CA ALA A 114 -2.46 -12.90 -10.65
C ALA A 114 -3.62 -13.82 -10.20
N ASN A 115 -3.87 -14.90 -10.94
CA ASN A 115 -4.87 -15.90 -10.57
C ASN A 115 -4.51 -16.64 -9.29
N LEU A 116 -3.24 -17.02 -9.09
CA LEU A 116 -2.78 -17.68 -7.87
C LEU A 116 -2.98 -16.81 -6.63
N LEU A 117 -2.78 -15.51 -6.74
CA LEU A 117 -2.96 -14.54 -5.66
C LEU A 117 -4.39 -14.01 -5.55
N ASN A 118 -5.30 -14.38 -6.47
CA ASN A 118 -6.67 -13.88 -6.59
C ASN A 118 -6.73 -12.34 -6.75
N CYS A 119 -5.73 -11.75 -7.40
CA CYS A 119 -5.60 -10.32 -7.65
C CYS A 119 -5.84 -9.99 -9.11
N LYS A 120 -6.09 -8.71 -9.41
CA LYS A 120 -6.12 -8.22 -10.79
C LYS A 120 -4.70 -8.09 -11.32
N LEU A 121 -4.52 -8.28 -12.62
CA LEU A 121 -3.28 -7.92 -13.29
C LEU A 121 -3.27 -6.42 -13.55
N GLY A 122 -2.31 -5.74 -12.94
CA GLY A 122 -2.09 -4.31 -13.09
C GLY A 122 -0.96 -4.00 -14.07
N SER A 123 -0.75 -2.73 -14.33
CA SER A 123 0.33 -2.22 -15.19
C SER A 123 0.92 -0.93 -14.64
N PHE A 124 2.15 -0.63 -15.02
CA PHE A 124 2.76 0.66 -14.71
C PHE A 124 2.18 1.79 -15.57
N PRO A 125 2.12 3.04 -15.04
CA PRO A 125 2.53 3.45 -13.70
C PRO A 125 1.50 3.08 -12.62
N ILE A 126 1.99 2.65 -11.46
CA ILE A 126 1.14 2.45 -10.29
C ILE A 126 1.05 3.73 -9.47
N LYS A 127 -0.07 3.90 -8.76
CA LYS A 127 -0.25 5.02 -7.84
C LYS A 127 -0.06 4.54 -6.41
N TYR A 128 0.99 5.03 -5.73
CA TYR A 128 1.25 4.75 -4.33
C TYR A 128 1.39 6.05 -3.54
N LEU A 129 0.60 6.22 -2.50
CA LEU A 129 0.52 7.45 -1.67
C LEU A 129 0.31 8.73 -2.49
N GLY A 130 -0.39 8.62 -3.60
CA GLY A 130 -0.67 9.73 -4.50
C GLY A 130 0.42 10.04 -5.52
N LEU A 131 1.56 9.34 -5.46
CA LEU A 131 2.67 9.47 -6.40
C LEU A 131 2.61 8.37 -7.47
N PRO A 132 2.89 8.67 -8.73
CA PRO A 132 3.06 7.67 -9.76
C PRO A 132 4.43 6.98 -9.61
N ILE A 133 4.45 5.65 -9.54
CA ILE A 133 5.67 4.83 -9.54
C ILE A 133 5.74 4.07 -10.85
N SER A 134 6.91 4.06 -11.49
CA SER A 134 7.16 3.33 -12.73
C SER A 134 8.58 2.77 -12.76
N HIS A 135 8.77 1.73 -13.56
CA HIS A 135 10.08 1.16 -13.88
C HIS A 135 10.86 2.00 -14.90
N ARG A 136 10.23 2.97 -15.54
CA ARG A 136 10.83 3.90 -16.51
C ARG A 136 10.67 5.34 -16.06
N LYS A 137 11.43 6.25 -16.69
CA LYS A 137 11.23 7.68 -16.49
C LYS A 137 9.80 8.05 -16.88
N LEU A 138 9.08 8.67 -15.96
CA LEU A 138 7.72 9.15 -16.16
C LEU A 138 7.71 10.34 -17.12
N SER A 139 6.71 10.38 -17.99
CA SER A 139 6.42 11.51 -18.85
C SER A 139 5.76 12.65 -18.07
N ILE A 140 5.74 13.85 -18.64
CA ILE A 140 5.08 15.02 -18.05
C ILE A 140 3.59 14.74 -17.81
N PHE A 141 2.92 14.04 -18.73
CA PHE A 141 1.52 13.66 -18.59
C PHE A 141 1.23 12.76 -17.39
N GLU A 142 2.16 11.86 -17.05
CA GLU A 142 2.01 10.97 -15.90
C GLU A 142 2.17 11.74 -14.57
N TRP A 143 2.81 12.90 -14.59
CA TRP A 143 2.93 13.81 -13.45
C TRP A 143 1.78 14.84 -13.36
N GLU A 144 1.01 15.03 -14.44
CA GLU A 144 -0.10 16.01 -14.52
C GLU A 144 -1.06 15.97 -13.30
N PRO A 145 -1.52 14.77 -12.85
CA PRO A 145 -2.42 14.69 -11.69
C PRO A 145 -1.79 15.20 -10.40
N LEU A 146 -0.47 15.08 -10.26
CA LEU A 146 0.25 15.62 -9.10
C LEU A 146 0.40 17.12 -9.21
N TYR A 147 0.79 17.62 -10.38
CA TYR A 147 0.87 19.07 -10.64
C TYR A 147 -0.46 19.75 -10.38
N GLY A 148 -1.57 19.19 -10.85
CA GLY A 148 -2.90 19.71 -10.61
C GLY A 148 -3.24 19.80 -9.12
N LYS A 149 -2.90 18.77 -8.34
CA LYS A 149 -3.10 18.79 -6.88
C LYS A 149 -2.27 19.88 -6.19
N VAL A 150 -0.99 19.97 -6.54
CA VAL A 150 -0.09 20.99 -5.99
C VAL A 150 -0.55 22.39 -6.41
N ALA A 151 -0.87 22.59 -7.68
CA ALA A 151 -1.37 23.87 -8.19
C ALA A 151 -2.66 24.30 -7.48
N ASN A 152 -3.62 23.40 -7.30
CA ASN A 152 -4.87 23.67 -6.58
C ASN A 152 -4.63 24.00 -5.09
N ARG A 153 -3.63 23.39 -4.48
CA ARG A 153 -3.27 23.64 -3.08
C ARG A 153 -2.53 24.97 -2.92
N VAL A 154 -1.71 25.33 -3.89
CA VAL A 154 -0.93 26.57 -3.91
C VAL A 154 -1.71 27.75 -4.48
N SER A 155 -2.72 27.52 -5.35
CA SER A 155 -3.51 28.59 -5.97
C SER A 155 -4.19 29.56 -4.97
N PRO A 156 -4.66 29.12 -3.77
CA PRO A 156 -5.14 30.04 -2.73
C PRO A 156 -4.02 30.89 -2.11
N TRP A 157 -2.77 30.52 -2.33
CA TRP A 157 -1.58 31.26 -1.87
C TRP A 157 -1.30 32.51 -2.69
N ARG A 158 -2.28 33.32 -2.95
CA ARG A 158 -2.04 34.68 -3.43
C ARG A 158 -1.41 35.44 -2.28
N GLY A 159 -0.10 35.25 -2.10
CA GLY A 159 0.71 35.61 -0.95
C GLY A 159 0.69 37.09 -0.54
N ARG A 160 0.02 37.97 -1.28
CA ARG A 160 -0.18 39.38 -0.95
C ARG A 160 -1.22 39.63 0.16
N PHE A 161 -2.13 38.66 0.41
CA PHE A 161 -3.26 38.85 1.32
C PHE A 161 -3.26 37.91 2.53
N MET A 162 -2.25 37.05 2.68
CA MET A 162 -2.17 36.13 3.81
C MET A 162 -1.26 36.63 4.92
N SER A 163 -1.74 36.57 6.17
CA SER A 163 -0.92 36.77 7.35
C SER A 163 0.19 35.73 7.46
N SER A 164 1.28 36.06 8.16
CA SER A 164 2.38 35.11 8.39
C SER A 164 1.92 33.82 9.05
N ALA A 165 0.94 33.89 9.97
CA ALA A 165 0.32 32.72 10.62
C ALA A 165 -0.46 31.85 9.63
N ALA A 166 -1.22 32.43 8.72
CA ALA A 166 -1.96 31.69 7.69
C ALA A 166 -1.02 30.98 6.71
N ARG A 167 0.13 31.56 6.37
CA ARG A 167 1.16 30.92 5.55
C ARG A 167 1.77 29.71 6.26
N LEU A 168 2.04 29.82 7.57
CA LEU A 168 2.59 28.72 8.37
C LEU A 168 1.63 27.54 8.48
N ILE A 169 0.34 27.79 8.68
CA ILE A 169 -0.70 26.75 8.72
C ILE A 169 -0.78 26.01 7.39
N LEU A 170 -0.70 26.71 6.27
CA LEU A 170 -0.75 26.11 4.94
C LEU A 170 0.49 25.29 4.59
N THR A 171 1.67 25.65 5.11
CA THR A 171 2.88 24.83 4.91
C THR A 171 2.85 23.52 5.70
N ASN A 172 2.09 23.46 6.78
CA ASN A 172 1.99 22.30 7.68
C ASN A 172 0.73 21.43 7.43
N SER A 173 -0.12 21.82 6.48
CA SER A 173 -1.32 21.06 6.08
C SER A 173 -1.09 20.27 4.80
#